data_fc2e09c0544274e1dbc7d00cee630179
#
_entry.id   fc2e09c0544274e1dbc7d00cee630179
#
_cell.length_a   1.000
_cell.length_b   1.000
_cell.length_c   1.000
_cell.angle_alpha   90.00
_cell.angle_beta   90.00
_cell.angle_gamma   90.00
#
_symmetry.space_group_name_H-M   'P 1'
#
loop_
_entity.id
_entity.type
_entity.pdbx_description
1 polymer ?
#
loop_
_entity_poly.entity_id
_entity_poly.type
_entity_poly.pdbx_seq_one_letter_code
_entity_poly.pdbx_strand_id
1 'polypeptide(L)'
;YGRGGTQPTVTDAILILGLLSEDMEFAGGDFRLSRAGVEEAMARHVAEPLGVSVEDAAFDCWRVVNANMSQAVRRLTAARGCNPEDLSLLAYGGNGPVFAAIQAQELGIDRVLVPRTSPGFSATGALAAAPCIDEERSYLVAADQADAARLRELFSALQEHARGFLVDAGFAADAIRTRYQLGMRYPGQNWSLSVDAFDALGDGDLSFADDGLALRVAQRFHELHYAEYGHARDAEMPEITGVRLSASVAVPGPAFHGGHSAQEEPAIPARQRRANLGNGFQPTDIYRGADLAPGHCIEGPAIIEETFTTIVVYPGWRAVLDDAGDYELRRNRNDIH
;
A
#
# COMPACT_ATOMS: atom_id res chain seq x y z
N TYR A 1 24.18 7.12 -5.12
CA TYR A 1 24.87 6.97 -3.84
C TYR A 1 26.22 6.27 -4.07
N GLY A 2 27.37 7.01 -3.95
CA GLY A 2 28.70 6.40 -4.04
C GLY A 2 29.08 5.68 -5.35
N ARG A 3 28.25 5.76 -6.38
CA ARG A 3 28.43 5.12 -7.70
C ARG A 3 28.45 6.13 -8.84
N GLY A 4 28.97 7.33 -8.60
CA GLY A 4 29.13 8.38 -9.60
C GLY A 4 27.92 9.32 -9.77
N GLY A 5 26.91 9.24 -8.92
CA GLY A 5 25.82 10.22 -8.87
C GLY A 5 26.35 11.58 -8.40
N THR A 6 25.98 12.66 -9.10
CA THR A 6 26.44 14.03 -8.81
C THR A 6 25.29 14.97 -8.46
N GLN A 7 24.06 14.52 -8.53
CA GLN A 7 22.89 15.33 -8.22
C GLN A 7 22.28 14.89 -6.88
N PRO A 8 21.73 15.83 -6.08
CA PRO A 8 21.13 15.52 -4.80
C PRO A 8 19.81 14.75 -4.97
N THR A 9 19.53 13.89 -4.01
CA THR A 9 18.32 13.09 -3.93
C THR A 9 17.59 13.35 -2.62
N VAL A 10 16.35 12.85 -2.49
CA VAL A 10 15.60 12.90 -1.23
C VAL A 10 16.34 12.16 -0.11
N THR A 11 17.00 11.05 -0.44
CA THR A 11 17.81 10.29 0.52
C THR A 11 18.99 11.14 1.05
N ASP A 12 19.59 11.96 0.21
CA ASP A 12 20.63 12.86 0.63
C ASP A 12 20.10 13.94 1.59
N ALA A 13 18.91 14.48 1.31
CA ALA A 13 18.27 15.44 2.21
C ALA A 13 18.01 14.84 3.60
N ILE A 14 17.41 13.64 3.69
CA ILE A 14 17.14 13.00 4.98
C ILE A 14 18.41 12.54 5.71
N LEU A 15 19.51 12.28 4.99
CA LEU A 15 20.82 12.04 5.60
C LEU A 15 21.40 13.31 6.22
N ILE A 16 21.35 14.47 5.50
CA ILE A 16 21.79 15.77 6.02
C ILE A 16 21.01 16.13 7.27
N LEU A 17 19.69 15.89 7.27
CA LEU A 17 18.81 16.13 8.41
C LEU A 17 19.05 15.16 9.60
N GLY A 18 19.93 14.18 9.45
CA GLY A 18 20.22 13.20 10.50
C GLY A 18 19.11 12.16 10.71
N LEU A 19 18.13 12.06 9.82
CA LEU A 19 17.07 11.05 9.87
C LEU A 19 17.59 9.67 9.47
N LEU A 20 18.61 9.60 8.60
CA LEU A 20 19.37 8.39 8.30
C LEU A 20 20.78 8.44 8.89
N SER A 21 21.42 7.28 9.05
CA SER A 21 22.81 7.14 9.46
C SER A 21 23.70 6.80 8.27
N GLU A 22 24.93 7.34 8.28
CA GLU A 22 26.00 6.91 7.38
C GLU A 22 26.44 5.47 7.63
N ASP A 23 26.24 4.99 8.88
CA ASP A 23 26.59 3.63 9.30
C ASP A 23 25.58 2.58 8.84
N MET A 24 24.43 3.00 8.26
CA MET A 24 23.49 2.04 7.71
C MET A 24 24.06 1.26 6.54
N GLU A 25 23.98 -0.04 6.64
CA GLU A 25 24.36 -0.96 5.58
C GLU A 25 23.18 -1.18 4.64
N PHE A 26 23.36 -0.82 3.37
CA PHE A 26 22.37 -1.08 2.33
C PHE A 26 22.81 -2.29 1.49
N ALA A 27 21.85 -3.02 0.95
CA ALA A 27 22.09 -4.15 0.05
C ALA A 27 23.08 -5.21 0.61
N GLY A 28 22.99 -5.52 1.91
CA GLY A 28 23.86 -6.54 2.54
C GLY A 28 25.29 -6.05 2.82
N GLY A 29 25.51 -4.74 2.92
CA GLY A 29 26.83 -4.15 3.21
C GLY A 29 27.62 -3.70 1.99
N ASP A 30 27.12 -3.98 0.78
CA ASP A 30 27.79 -3.57 -0.47
C ASP A 30 27.73 -2.06 -0.75
N PHE A 31 27.00 -1.31 0.12
CA PHE A 31 26.70 0.08 -0.16
C PHE A 31 26.61 0.90 1.12
N ARG A 32 27.35 2.01 1.17
CA ARG A 32 27.31 2.99 2.26
C ARG A 32 27.01 4.38 1.74
N LEU A 33 26.31 5.19 2.54
CA LEU A 33 26.11 6.60 2.27
C LEU A 33 27.38 7.37 2.64
N SER A 34 27.70 8.44 1.88
CA SER A 34 28.82 9.33 2.16
C SER A 34 28.31 10.75 2.32
N ARG A 35 28.38 11.28 3.53
CA ARG A 35 27.88 12.62 3.86
C ARG A 35 28.60 13.73 3.10
N ALA A 36 29.92 13.62 2.94
CA ALA A 36 30.72 14.65 2.27
C ALA A 36 30.25 14.90 0.81
N GLY A 37 30.04 13.85 0.02
CA GLY A 37 29.55 13.98 -1.36
C GLY A 37 28.08 14.46 -1.43
N VAL A 38 27.29 14.10 -0.42
CA VAL A 38 25.91 14.52 -0.29
C VAL A 38 25.79 16.02 0.00
N GLU A 39 26.60 16.53 0.93
CA GLU A 39 26.63 17.97 1.26
C GLU A 39 27.11 18.82 0.08
N GLU A 40 28.13 18.37 -0.65
CA GLU A 40 28.61 19.05 -1.85
C GLU A 40 27.55 19.12 -2.95
N ALA A 41 26.85 17.99 -3.21
CA ALA A 41 25.78 17.95 -4.20
C ALA A 41 24.61 18.87 -3.80
N MET A 42 24.19 18.85 -2.54
CA MET A 42 23.12 19.69 -2.03
C MET A 42 23.53 21.18 -2.08
N ALA A 43 24.75 21.51 -1.68
CA ALA A 43 25.28 22.88 -1.74
C ALA A 43 25.22 23.42 -3.17
N ARG A 44 25.82 22.71 -4.11
CA ARG A 44 25.98 23.15 -5.48
C ARG A 44 24.64 23.27 -6.25
N HIS A 45 23.74 22.33 -6.08
CA HIS A 45 22.53 22.23 -6.91
C HIS A 45 21.31 22.88 -6.30
N VAL A 46 21.27 23.08 -4.98
CA VAL A 46 20.08 23.60 -4.28
C VAL A 46 20.41 24.81 -3.40
N ALA A 47 21.35 24.69 -2.46
CA ALA A 47 21.58 25.71 -1.45
C ALA A 47 22.14 27.00 -2.05
N GLU A 48 23.23 26.93 -2.85
CA GLU A 48 23.85 28.08 -3.51
C GLU A 48 22.89 28.82 -4.45
N PRO A 49 22.15 28.13 -5.36
CA PRO A 49 21.14 28.80 -6.20
C PRO A 49 20.04 29.52 -5.45
N LEU A 50 19.66 29.00 -4.26
CA LEU A 50 18.61 29.58 -3.42
C LEU A 50 19.15 30.58 -2.39
N GLY A 51 20.46 30.66 -2.18
CA GLY A 51 21.11 31.53 -1.19
C GLY A 51 20.79 31.13 0.26
N VAL A 52 20.63 29.83 0.52
CA VAL A 52 20.33 29.28 1.86
C VAL A 52 21.44 28.35 2.34
N SER A 53 21.38 27.90 3.61
CA SER A 53 22.30 26.87 4.11
C SER A 53 21.99 25.51 3.50
N VAL A 54 22.97 24.59 3.53
CA VAL A 54 22.79 23.20 3.09
C VAL A 54 21.72 22.50 3.91
N GLU A 55 21.65 22.78 5.21
CA GLU A 55 20.67 22.23 6.12
C GLU A 55 19.26 22.75 5.84
N ASP A 56 19.12 24.05 5.55
CA ASP A 56 17.83 24.63 5.14
C ASP A 56 17.37 24.08 3.79
N ALA A 57 18.27 23.96 2.82
CA ALA A 57 18.01 23.36 1.52
C ALA A 57 17.49 21.91 1.66
N ALA A 58 18.16 21.11 2.50
CA ALA A 58 17.74 19.74 2.78
C ALA A 58 16.37 19.69 3.46
N PHE A 59 16.10 20.59 4.40
CA PHE A 59 14.82 20.68 5.09
C PHE A 59 13.69 21.10 4.14
N ASP A 60 13.93 22.06 3.27
CA ASP A 60 12.94 22.48 2.26
C ASP A 60 12.65 21.37 1.24
N CYS A 61 13.68 20.65 0.79
CA CYS A 61 13.49 19.44 -0.04
C CYS A 61 12.60 18.41 0.66
N TRP A 62 12.87 18.13 1.93
CA TRP A 62 12.07 17.20 2.74
C TRP A 62 10.63 17.68 2.88
N ARG A 63 10.38 18.98 3.14
CA ARG A 63 9.03 19.56 3.22
C ARG A 63 8.26 19.42 1.91
N VAL A 64 8.88 19.73 0.78
CA VAL A 64 8.26 19.63 -0.55
C VAL A 64 7.86 18.20 -0.86
N VAL A 65 8.73 17.24 -0.55
CA VAL A 65 8.43 15.81 -0.76
C VAL A 65 7.26 15.36 0.10
N ASN A 66 7.24 15.72 1.39
CA ASN A 66 6.11 15.41 2.27
C ASN A 66 4.80 15.99 1.74
N ALA A 67 4.80 17.26 1.35
CA ALA A 67 3.60 17.92 0.81
C ALA A 67 3.10 17.22 -0.46
N ASN A 68 4.00 16.84 -1.38
CA ASN A 68 3.64 16.13 -2.61
C ASN A 68 3.04 14.74 -2.32
N MET A 69 3.62 14.00 -1.38
CA MET A 69 3.14 12.67 -0.99
C MET A 69 1.77 12.78 -0.30
N SER A 70 1.61 13.68 0.66
CA SER A 70 0.33 13.93 1.34
C SER A 70 -0.76 14.37 0.36
N GLN A 71 -0.43 15.21 -0.62
CA GLN A 71 -1.38 15.60 -1.66
C GLN A 71 -1.79 14.42 -2.56
N ALA A 72 -0.88 13.49 -2.86
CA ALA A 72 -1.21 12.29 -3.63
C ALA A 72 -2.20 11.40 -2.86
N VAL A 73 -1.98 11.20 -1.55
CA VAL A 73 -2.90 10.45 -0.69
C VAL A 73 -4.27 11.13 -0.62
N ARG A 74 -4.32 12.45 -0.40
CA ARG A 74 -5.60 13.22 -0.38
C ARG A 74 -6.38 13.07 -1.68
N ARG A 75 -5.71 13.14 -2.83
CA ARG A 75 -6.38 12.95 -4.13
C ARG A 75 -6.97 11.55 -4.26
N LEU A 76 -6.23 10.53 -3.82
CA LEU A 76 -6.69 9.14 -3.92
C LEU A 76 -7.86 8.85 -2.98
N THR A 77 -7.82 9.33 -1.74
CA THR A 77 -8.90 9.15 -0.76
C THR A 77 -10.14 9.95 -1.15
N ALA A 78 -9.97 11.19 -1.63
CA ALA A 78 -11.07 12.01 -2.12
C ALA A 78 -11.76 11.37 -3.34
N ALA A 79 -10.98 10.80 -4.27
CA ALA A 79 -11.55 10.07 -5.43
C ALA A 79 -12.37 8.84 -5.03
N ARG A 80 -12.14 8.30 -3.83
CA ARG A 80 -12.88 7.16 -3.26
C ARG A 80 -13.94 7.58 -2.23
N GLY A 81 -14.15 8.86 -2.02
CA GLY A 81 -15.09 9.36 -1.01
C GLY A 81 -14.70 9.03 0.43
N CYS A 82 -13.43 8.69 0.69
CA CYS A 82 -12.94 8.36 2.01
C CYS A 82 -12.36 9.59 2.72
N ASN A 83 -12.67 9.77 4.01
CA ASN A 83 -11.98 10.74 4.85
C ASN A 83 -10.67 10.12 5.37
N PRO A 84 -9.49 10.71 5.12
CA PRO A 84 -8.22 10.20 5.64
C PRO A 84 -8.19 9.97 7.15
N GLU A 85 -8.86 10.81 7.94
CA GLU A 85 -8.91 10.74 9.40
C GLU A 85 -9.50 9.41 9.92
N ASP A 86 -10.35 8.76 9.12
CA ASP A 86 -10.98 7.48 9.46
C ASP A 86 -10.11 6.26 9.10
N LEU A 87 -8.93 6.51 8.51
CA LEU A 87 -8.04 5.48 8.00
C LEU A 87 -6.82 5.29 8.90
N SER A 88 -6.14 4.16 8.74
CA SER A 88 -4.78 3.93 9.23
C SER A 88 -3.81 3.96 8.06
N LEU A 89 -2.62 4.53 8.26
CA LEU A 89 -1.57 4.54 7.25
C LEU A 89 -0.68 3.31 7.39
N LEU A 90 -0.58 2.49 6.34
CA LEU A 90 0.39 1.39 6.28
C LEU A 90 1.64 1.89 5.55
N ALA A 91 2.77 1.95 6.26
CA ALA A 91 4.03 2.40 5.72
C ALA A 91 4.99 1.25 5.48
N TYR A 92 5.47 1.12 4.25
CA TYR A 92 6.43 0.07 3.88
C TYR A 92 7.45 0.57 2.84
N GLY A 93 8.44 -0.28 2.52
CA GLY A 93 9.61 0.07 1.73
C GLY A 93 10.75 0.62 2.57
N GLY A 94 11.91 0.86 1.96
CA GLY A 94 13.12 1.32 2.66
C GLY A 94 12.97 2.69 3.31
N ASN A 95 12.31 3.65 2.63
CA ASN A 95 12.14 5.02 3.11
C ASN A 95 10.71 5.37 3.54
N GLY A 96 9.70 4.53 3.28
CA GLY A 96 8.33 4.80 3.67
C GLY A 96 8.17 5.18 5.15
N PRO A 97 8.73 4.40 6.07
CA PRO A 97 8.60 4.66 7.51
C PRO A 97 9.30 5.94 8.01
N VAL A 98 10.26 6.48 7.26
CA VAL A 98 10.90 7.78 7.58
C VAL A 98 9.87 8.93 7.50
N PHE A 99 8.94 8.85 6.56
CA PHE A 99 7.97 9.91 6.27
C PHE A 99 6.59 9.66 6.88
N ALA A 100 6.32 8.44 7.33
CA ALA A 100 4.97 7.96 7.61
C ALA A 100 4.22 8.78 8.67
N ALA A 101 4.84 9.03 9.83
CA ALA A 101 4.16 9.72 10.93
C ALA A 101 3.89 11.20 10.61
N ILE A 102 4.80 11.89 9.89
CA ILE A 102 4.58 13.29 9.51
C ILE A 102 3.49 13.39 8.43
N GLN A 103 3.42 12.45 7.49
CA GLN A 103 2.33 12.39 6.51
C GLN A 103 0.99 12.09 7.18
N ALA A 104 0.96 11.15 8.10
CA ALA A 104 -0.23 10.85 8.89
C ALA A 104 -0.72 12.09 9.64
N GLN A 105 0.21 12.84 10.26
CA GLN A 105 -0.12 14.09 10.93
C GLN A 105 -0.72 15.14 10.00
N GLU A 106 -0.16 15.33 8.80
CA GLU A 106 -0.70 16.26 7.80
C GLU A 106 -2.07 15.85 7.24
N LEU A 107 -2.36 14.55 7.27
CA LEU A 107 -3.62 13.97 6.79
C LEU A 107 -4.69 13.85 7.88
N GLY A 108 -4.35 14.14 9.14
CA GLY A 108 -5.25 13.94 10.28
C GLY A 108 -5.37 12.47 10.72
N ILE A 109 -4.49 11.58 10.24
CA ILE A 109 -4.45 10.17 10.59
C ILE A 109 -3.72 10.01 11.93
N ASP A 110 -4.32 9.31 12.88
CA ASP A 110 -3.74 9.12 14.22
C ASP A 110 -2.97 7.81 14.39
N ARG A 111 -2.98 6.95 13.38
CA ARG A 111 -2.42 5.60 13.46
C ARG A 111 -1.60 5.25 12.22
N VAL A 112 -0.36 4.83 12.42
CA VAL A 112 0.53 4.32 11.37
C VAL A 112 0.98 2.92 11.74
N LEU A 113 0.91 2.00 10.78
CA LEU A 113 1.43 0.63 10.90
C LEU A 113 2.70 0.51 10.06
N VAL A 114 3.76 -0.01 10.65
CA VAL A 114 5.03 -0.27 9.97
C VAL A 114 5.42 -1.72 10.18
N PRO A 115 5.16 -2.60 9.22
CA PRO A 115 5.59 -3.99 9.34
C PRO A 115 7.12 -4.09 9.51
N ARG A 116 7.59 -4.98 10.36
CA ARG A 116 9.03 -5.23 10.50
C ARG A 116 9.67 -5.71 9.19
N THR A 117 8.87 -6.35 8.37
CA THR A 117 9.23 -6.75 7.00
C THR A 117 9.09 -5.60 5.99
N SER A 118 8.88 -4.36 6.45
CA SER A 118 8.64 -3.16 5.63
C SER A 118 9.53 -3.05 4.38
N PRO A 119 10.86 -3.29 4.41
CA PRO A 119 11.70 -3.19 3.23
C PRO A 119 11.38 -4.20 2.13
N GLY A 120 10.93 -5.39 2.53
CA GLY A 120 10.53 -6.50 1.65
C GLY A 120 9.02 -6.74 1.60
N PHE A 121 8.18 -5.82 2.07
CA PHE A 121 6.74 -6.04 2.25
C PHE A 121 6.02 -6.40 0.94
N SER A 122 6.44 -5.81 -0.19
CA SER A 122 5.91 -6.21 -1.50
C SER A 122 6.23 -7.66 -1.85
N ALA A 123 7.42 -8.16 -1.50
CA ALA A 123 7.77 -9.56 -1.69
C ALA A 123 6.99 -10.47 -0.73
N THR A 124 6.76 -10.02 0.51
CA THR A 124 5.88 -10.72 1.47
C THR A 124 4.45 -10.81 0.92
N GLY A 125 3.95 -9.72 0.32
CA GLY A 125 2.65 -9.72 -0.35
C GLY A 125 2.60 -10.69 -1.54
N ALA A 126 3.66 -10.75 -2.33
CA ALA A 126 3.76 -11.71 -3.44
C ALA A 126 3.78 -13.17 -2.96
N LEU A 127 4.45 -13.45 -1.83
CA LEU A 127 4.42 -14.78 -1.20
C LEU A 127 3.04 -15.14 -0.63
N ALA A 128 2.27 -14.14 -0.19
CA ALA A 128 0.92 -14.34 0.33
C ALA A 128 -0.15 -14.37 -0.76
N ALA A 129 0.18 -13.92 -1.97
CA ALA A 129 -0.77 -13.89 -3.08
C ALA A 129 -1.10 -15.31 -3.55
N ALA A 130 -2.39 -15.58 -3.71
CA ALA A 130 -2.84 -16.81 -4.33
C ALA A 130 -2.41 -16.83 -5.81
N PRO A 131 -1.82 -17.94 -6.30
CA PRO A 131 -1.63 -18.13 -7.74
C PRO A 131 -2.97 -17.95 -8.46
N CYS A 132 -3.03 -17.06 -9.42
CA CYS A 132 -4.25 -16.75 -10.16
C CYS A 132 -3.98 -16.48 -11.62
N ILE A 133 -5.00 -16.70 -12.42
CA ILE A 133 -5.05 -16.30 -13.82
C ILE A 133 -6.39 -15.62 -14.09
N ASP A 134 -6.32 -14.46 -14.73
CA ASP A 134 -7.49 -13.70 -15.16
C ASP A 134 -7.60 -13.81 -16.68
N GLU A 135 -8.77 -14.24 -17.14
CA GLU A 135 -9.11 -14.36 -18.55
C GLU A 135 -10.31 -13.47 -18.88
N GLU A 136 -10.28 -12.86 -20.05
CA GLU A 136 -11.35 -11.99 -20.49
C GLU A 136 -11.64 -12.18 -21.99
N ARG A 137 -12.93 -12.08 -22.35
CA ARG A 137 -13.39 -12.07 -23.76
C ARG A 137 -14.44 -10.98 -23.93
N SER A 138 -14.31 -10.22 -25.00
CA SER A 138 -15.28 -9.20 -25.37
C SER A 138 -16.61 -9.84 -25.80
N TYR A 139 -17.69 -9.31 -25.24
CA TYR A 139 -19.05 -9.67 -25.62
C TYR A 139 -19.93 -8.44 -25.45
N LEU A 140 -20.05 -7.64 -26.48
CA LEU A 140 -20.82 -6.38 -26.44
C LEU A 140 -22.26 -6.63 -26.86
N VAL A 141 -23.19 -6.51 -25.91
CA VAL A 141 -24.63 -6.72 -26.12
C VAL A 141 -25.42 -6.00 -25.03
N ALA A 142 -26.64 -5.54 -25.31
CA ALA A 142 -27.56 -5.10 -24.27
C ALA A 142 -27.90 -6.30 -23.36
N ALA A 143 -28.00 -6.06 -22.05
CA ALA A 143 -28.16 -7.16 -21.09
C ALA A 143 -29.42 -8.01 -21.33
N ASP A 144 -30.52 -7.39 -21.78
CA ASP A 144 -31.77 -8.07 -22.12
C ASP A 144 -31.73 -8.88 -23.44
N GLN A 145 -30.69 -8.68 -24.24
CA GLN A 145 -30.47 -9.39 -25.50
C GLN A 145 -29.34 -10.43 -25.40
N ALA A 146 -28.78 -10.62 -24.21
CA ALA A 146 -27.69 -11.56 -24.02
C ALA A 146 -28.18 -13.02 -24.19
N ASP A 147 -27.44 -13.77 -25.02
CA ASP A 147 -27.70 -15.19 -25.24
C ASP A 147 -27.01 -16.04 -24.17
N ALA A 148 -27.81 -16.75 -23.38
CA ALA A 148 -27.34 -17.63 -22.32
C ALA A 148 -26.44 -18.76 -22.85
N ALA A 149 -26.72 -19.31 -24.04
CA ALA A 149 -25.89 -20.34 -24.63
C ALA A 149 -24.49 -19.79 -24.99
N ARG A 150 -24.47 -18.57 -25.54
CA ARG A 150 -23.21 -17.88 -25.85
C ARG A 150 -22.41 -17.52 -24.61
N LEU A 151 -23.05 -17.05 -23.55
CA LEU A 151 -22.40 -16.79 -22.27
C LEU A 151 -21.77 -18.07 -21.70
N ARG A 152 -22.51 -19.18 -21.74
CA ARG A 152 -22.02 -20.49 -21.28
C ARG A 152 -20.81 -20.96 -22.09
N GLU A 153 -20.87 -20.82 -23.41
CA GLU A 153 -19.74 -21.16 -24.31
C GLU A 153 -18.50 -20.33 -23.97
N LEU A 154 -18.64 -19.01 -23.81
CA LEU A 154 -17.55 -18.10 -23.49
C LEU A 154 -16.93 -18.45 -22.13
N PHE A 155 -17.72 -18.60 -21.10
CA PHE A 155 -17.25 -18.97 -19.77
C PHE A 155 -16.60 -20.36 -19.73
N SER A 156 -17.16 -21.34 -20.46
CA SER A 156 -16.56 -22.68 -20.55
C SER A 156 -15.17 -22.65 -21.18
N ALA A 157 -15.01 -21.90 -22.27
CA ALA A 157 -13.70 -21.75 -22.94
C ALA A 157 -12.67 -21.07 -22.04
N LEU A 158 -13.05 -20.00 -21.31
CA LEU A 158 -12.19 -19.34 -20.35
C LEU A 158 -11.81 -20.26 -19.18
N GLN A 159 -12.78 -21.02 -18.68
CA GLN A 159 -12.56 -21.94 -17.57
C GLN A 159 -11.62 -23.08 -17.97
N GLU A 160 -11.80 -23.66 -19.13
CA GLU A 160 -10.92 -24.74 -19.63
C GLU A 160 -9.48 -24.25 -19.72
N HIS A 161 -9.27 -23.07 -20.34
CA HIS A 161 -7.94 -22.48 -20.48
C HIS A 161 -7.31 -22.14 -19.14
N ALA A 162 -8.03 -21.43 -18.26
CA ALA A 162 -7.50 -21.01 -16.97
C ALA A 162 -7.20 -22.20 -16.05
N ARG A 163 -8.09 -23.21 -16.02
CA ARG A 163 -7.85 -24.44 -15.22
C ARG A 163 -6.70 -25.25 -15.79
N GLY A 164 -6.63 -25.38 -17.12
CA GLY A 164 -5.52 -26.08 -17.79
C GLY A 164 -4.17 -25.44 -17.42
N PHE A 165 -4.08 -24.12 -17.48
CA PHE A 165 -2.87 -23.39 -17.12
C PHE A 165 -2.43 -23.66 -15.66
N LEU A 166 -3.35 -23.63 -14.69
CA LEU A 166 -3.04 -23.89 -13.29
C LEU A 166 -2.69 -25.35 -13.02
N VAL A 167 -3.33 -26.30 -13.70
CA VAL A 167 -3.00 -27.74 -13.62
C VAL A 167 -1.60 -28.00 -14.20
N ASP A 168 -1.26 -27.39 -15.34
CA ASP A 168 0.06 -27.51 -15.96
C ASP A 168 1.15 -26.87 -15.07
N ALA A 169 0.79 -25.86 -14.29
CA ALA A 169 1.65 -25.26 -13.26
C ALA A 169 1.81 -26.14 -12.00
N GLY A 170 1.14 -27.31 -11.94
CA GLY A 170 1.29 -28.31 -10.88
C GLY A 170 0.24 -28.22 -9.75
N PHE A 171 -0.81 -27.43 -9.90
CA PHE A 171 -1.87 -27.33 -8.89
C PHE A 171 -2.93 -28.41 -9.10
N ALA A 172 -3.47 -28.94 -8.00
CA ALA A 172 -4.54 -29.93 -8.04
C ALA A 172 -5.85 -29.30 -8.56
N ALA A 173 -6.52 -29.98 -9.48
CA ALA A 173 -7.71 -29.44 -10.14
C ALA A 173 -8.86 -29.11 -9.17
N ASP A 174 -8.99 -29.85 -8.07
CA ASP A 174 -9.98 -29.66 -7.01
C ASP A 174 -9.66 -28.48 -6.06
N ALA A 175 -8.40 -28.01 -6.06
CA ALA A 175 -7.97 -26.83 -5.31
C ALA A 175 -8.27 -25.51 -6.06
N ILE A 176 -8.59 -25.58 -7.36
CA ILE A 176 -8.83 -24.38 -8.18
C ILE A 176 -10.22 -23.83 -7.93
N ARG A 177 -10.29 -22.57 -7.54
CA ARG A 177 -11.52 -21.80 -7.37
C ARG A 177 -11.70 -20.86 -8.53
N THR A 178 -12.92 -20.77 -9.05
CA THR A 178 -13.24 -19.98 -10.24
C THR A 178 -14.28 -18.92 -9.89
N ARG A 179 -14.03 -17.68 -10.32
CA ARG A 179 -14.95 -16.56 -10.18
C ARG A 179 -15.35 -16.07 -11.57
N TYR A 180 -16.65 -15.93 -11.80
CA TYR A 180 -17.21 -15.50 -13.07
C TYR A 180 -17.78 -14.09 -12.96
N GLN A 181 -17.42 -13.21 -13.88
CA GLN A 181 -17.83 -11.81 -13.84
C GLN A 181 -18.27 -11.35 -15.24
N LEU A 182 -19.21 -10.40 -15.25
CA LEU A 182 -19.58 -9.67 -16.43
C LEU A 182 -19.05 -8.22 -16.33
N GLY A 183 -18.33 -7.74 -17.33
CA GLY A 183 -18.07 -6.33 -17.50
C GLY A 183 -19.36 -5.66 -17.94
N MET A 184 -19.84 -4.65 -17.21
CA MET A 184 -21.10 -3.99 -17.52
C MET A 184 -20.97 -2.47 -17.42
N ARG A 185 -21.72 -1.76 -18.25
CA ARG A 185 -21.77 -0.29 -18.25
C ARG A 185 -23.12 0.22 -18.74
N TYR A 186 -23.45 1.45 -18.45
CA TYR A 186 -24.52 2.12 -19.19
C TYR A 186 -24.05 2.48 -20.63
N PRO A 187 -24.96 2.49 -21.61
CA PRO A 187 -24.64 2.96 -22.95
C PRO A 187 -23.96 4.34 -22.92
N GLY A 188 -22.84 4.46 -23.65
CA GLY A 188 -22.06 5.69 -23.72
C GLY A 188 -21.04 5.90 -22.59
N GLN A 189 -20.95 5.04 -21.59
CA GLN A 189 -19.85 5.07 -20.63
C GLN A 189 -18.57 4.50 -21.24
N ASN A 190 -17.40 5.06 -20.83
CA ASN A 190 -16.10 4.62 -21.36
C ASN A 190 -15.52 3.42 -20.60
N TRP A 191 -15.92 3.18 -19.35
CA TRP A 191 -15.46 2.07 -18.51
C TRP A 191 -16.60 1.23 -18.01
N SER A 192 -16.27 -0.02 -17.71
CA SER A 192 -17.20 -1.00 -17.21
C SER A 192 -16.94 -1.32 -15.75
N LEU A 193 -17.99 -1.59 -14.98
CA LEU A 193 -17.92 -2.24 -13.68
C LEU A 193 -17.89 -3.75 -13.87
N SER A 194 -17.10 -4.45 -13.05
CA SER A 194 -17.13 -5.90 -12.95
C SER A 194 -18.24 -6.32 -12.01
N VAL A 195 -19.25 -7.02 -12.52
CA VAL A 195 -20.37 -7.55 -11.78
C VAL A 195 -20.17 -9.04 -11.61
N ASP A 196 -20.12 -9.51 -10.35
CA ASP A 196 -20.05 -10.95 -10.09
C ASP A 196 -21.32 -11.61 -10.58
N ALA A 197 -21.13 -12.56 -11.47
CA ALA A 197 -22.24 -13.35 -11.99
C ALA A 197 -22.87 -14.20 -10.86
N PHE A 198 -22.10 -14.48 -9.79
CA PHE A 198 -22.53 -15.31 -8.65
C PHE A 198 -21.80 -14.92 -7.36
N ASP A 199 -22.54 -14.51 -6.37
CA ASP A 199 -22.05 -14.40 -4.99
C ASP A 199 -22.02 -15.75 -4.24
N ALA A 200 -22.50 -16.83 -4.83
CA ALA A 200 -22.80 -18.02 -4.05
C ALA A 200 -22.71 -19.38 -4.76
N LEU A 201 -22.22 -19.47 -5.98
CA LEU A 201 -22.22 -20.77 -6.66
C LEU A 201 -20.84 -21.40 -6.67
N GLY A 202 -20.81 -22.52 -5.98
CA GLY A 202 -19.63 -23.36 -5.86
C GLY A 202 -18.98 -23.73 -7.19
N ASP A 203 -17.75 -24.13 -7.09
CA ASP A 203 -16.83 -24.49 -8.16
C ASP A 203 -17.47 -25.26 -9.33
N GLY A 204 -17.39 -24.67 -10.48
CA GLY A 204 -17.38 -25.41 -11.74
C GLY A 204 -18.70 -25.63 -12.45
N ASP A 205 -19.82 -25.26 -11.90
CA ASP A 205 -21.12 -25.44 -12.58
C ASP A 205 -21.58 -24.15 -13.28
N LEU A 206 -21.65 -24.21 -14.61
CA LEU A 206 -22.17 -23.14 -15.47
C LEU A 206 -23.69 -23.21 -15.68
N SER A 207 -24.41 -23.97 -14.84
CA SER A 207 -25.89 -24.08 -14.87
C SER A 207 -26.58 -22.74 -14.64
N PHE A 208 -25.89 -21.79 -14.04
CA PHE A 208 -26.36 -20.43 -13.82
C PHE A 208 -26.48 -19.58 -15.10
N ALA A 209 -25.75 -19.89 -16.14
CA ALA A 209 -25.86 -19.20 -17.40
C ALA A 209 -27.16 -19.62 -18.11
N ASP A 210 -28.27 -19.18 -17.56
CA ASP A 210 -29.61 -19.33 -18.08
C ASP A 210 -30.18 -18.04 -18.67
N ASP A 211 -31.33 -18.08 -19.26
CA ASP A 211 -31.98 -16.94 -19.94
C ASP A 211 -32.29 -15.77 -19.00
N GLY A 212 -32.32 -15.99 -17.69
CA GLY A 212 -32.55 -14.94 -16.68
C GLY A 212 -31.28 -14.30 -16.15
N LEU A 213 -30.11 -14.87 -16.44
CA LEU A 213 -28.83 -14.41 -15.83
C LEU A 213 -28.59 -12.93 -16.09
N ALA A 214 -28.64 -12.50 -17.33
CA ALA A 214 -28.29 -11.13 -17.72
C ALA A 214 -29.20 -10.08 -17.04
N LEU A 215 -30.47 -10.37 -16.85
CA LEU A 215 -31.41 -9.50 -16.15
C LEU A 215 -31.10 -9.43 -14.64
N ARG A 216 -30.77 -10.58 -14.03
CA ARG A 216 -30.36 -10.61 -12.63
C ARG A 216 -29.07 -9.80 -12.40
N VAL A 217 -28.09 -9.92 -13.29
CA VAL A 217 -26.84 -9.15 -13.17
C VAL A 217 -27.06 -7.67 -13.50
N ALA A 218 -28.01 -7.32 -14.40
CA ALA A 218 -28.38 -5.93 -14.65
C ALA A 218 -28.86 -5.23 -13.36
N GLN A 219 -29.72 -5.90 -12.58
CA GLN A 219 -30.16 -5.38 -11.29
C GLN A 219 -28.97 -5.19 -10.34
N ARG A 220 -28.10 -6.19 -10.25
CA ARG A 220 -26.89 -6.09 -9.42
C ARG A 220 -25.95 -4.98 -9.87
N PHE A 221 -25.83 -4.75 -11.17
CA PHE A 221 -25.09 -3.64 -11.73
C PHE A 221 -25.64 -2.29 -11.26
N HIS A 222 -26.95 -2.06 -11.27
CA HIS A 222 -27.56 -0.83 -10.76
C HIS A 222 -27.20 -0.57 -9.30
N GLU A 223 -27.27 -1.61 -8.45
CA GLU A 223 -26.90 -1.52 -7.04
C GLU A 223 -25.42 -1.14 -6.85
N LEU A 224 -24.52 -1.81 -7.59
CA LEU A 224 -23.10 -1.55 -7.53
C LEU A 224 -22.75 -0.15 -8.07
N HIS A 225 -23.41 0.24 -9.16
CA HIS A 225 -23.22 1.58 -9.75
C HIS A 225 -23.66 2.68 -8.78
N TYR A 226 -24.77 2.45 -8.08
CA TYR A 226 -25.23 3.37 -7.04
C TYR A 226 -24.25 3.43 -5.87
N ALA A 227 -23.72 2.31 -5.42
CA ALA A 227 -22.78 2.25 -4.32
C ALA A 227 -21.44 2.95 -4.67
N GLU A 228 -20.98 2.80 -5.94
CA GLU A 228 -19.70 3.39 -6.38
C GLU A 228 -19.81 4.87 -6.73
N TYR A 229 -20.91 5.29 -7.39
CA TYR A 229 -21.05 6.63 -7.96
C TYR A 229 -22.16 7.48 -7.32
N GLY A 230 -22.92 6.94 -6.36
CA GLY A 230 -24.01 7.65 -5.68
C GLY A 230 -25.29 7.83 -6.54
N HIS A 231 -25.34 7.23 -7.73
CA HIS A 231 -26.53 7.27 -8.60
C HIS A 231 -26.63 6.00 -9.46
N ALA A 232 -27.84 5.67 -9.87
CA ALA A 232 -28.16 4.62 -10.84
C ALA A 232 -29.18 5.13 -11.86
N ARG A 233 -29.28 4.46 -13.01
CA ARG A 233 -30.26 4.74 -14.07
C ARG A 233 -31.13 3.53 -14.27
N ASP A 234 -32.01 3.23 -13.29
CA ASP A 234 -32.78 1.99 -13.23
C ASP A 234 -33.68 1.73 -14.43
N ALA A 235 -34.05 2.80 -15.17
CA ALA A 235 -34.82 2.71 -16.41
C ALA A 235 -33.97 2.44 -17.67
N GLU A 236 -32.65 2.48 -17.57
CA GLU A 236 -31.73 2.29 -18.69
C GLU A 236 -31.12 0.90 -18.61
N MET A 237 -31.31 0.12 -19.68
CA MET A 237 -30.73 -1.23 -19.76
C MET A 237 -29.20 -1.12 -19.93
N PRO A 238 -28.40 -1.74 -19.05
CA PRO A 238 -26.94 -1.74 -19.21
C PRO A 238 -26.49 -2.63 -20.35
N GLU A 239 -25.28 -2.36 -20.85
CA GLU A 239 -24.58 -3.22 -21.80
C GLU A 239 -23.63 -4.16 -21.07
N ILE A 240 -23.61 -5.43 -21.47
CA ILE A 240 -22.50 -6.35 -21.19
C ILE A 240 -21.39 -6.01 -22.18
N THR A 241 -20.18 -5.75 -21.70
CA THR A 241 -19.00 -5.43 -22.53
C THR A 241 -18.09 -6.63 -22.73
N GLY A 242 -18.16 -7.59 -21.82
CA GLY A 242 -17.36 -8.82 -21.85
C GLY A 242 -17.63 -9.75 -20.71
N VAL A 243 -17.06 -10.92 -20.81
CA VAL A 243 -17.02 -11.95 -19.76
C VAL A 243 -15.60 -12.01 -19.21
N ARG A 244 -15.47 -12.09 -17.90
CA ARG A 244 -14.20 -12.26 -17.20
C ARG A 244 -14.28 -13.48 -16.28
N LEU A 245 -13.19 -14.23 -16.25
CA LEU A 245 -13.02 -15.36 -15.34
C LEU A 245 -11.70 -15.20 -14.60
N SER A 246 -11.74 -15.29 -13.26
CA SER A 246 -10.57 -15.41 -12.43
C SER A 246 -10.51 -16.83 -11.86
N ALA A 247 -9.44 -17.55 -12.15
CA ALA A 247 -9.16 -18.84 -11.52
C ALA A 247 -8.01 -18.68 -10.54
N SER A 248 -8.16 -19.18 -9.31
CA SER A 248 -7.15 -19.04 -8.26
C SER A 248 -7.02 -20.31 -7.44
N VAL A 249 -5.90 -20.48 -6.79
CA VAL A 249 -5.63 -21.61 -5.87
C VAL A 249 -5.28 -21.03 -4.50
N ALA A 250 -6.05 -21.40 -3.49
CA ALA A 250 -5.70 -21.07 -2.11
C ALA A 250 -4.42 -21.80 -1.71
N VAL A 251 -3.35 -21.06 -1.44
CA VAL A 251 -2.10 -21.58 -0.88
C VAL A 251 -1.96 -21.10 0.56
N PRO A 252 -1.34 -21.89 1.45
CA PRO A 252 -1.01 -21.43 2.79
C PRO A 252 -0.10 -20.20 2.66
N GLY A 253 -0.60 -19.04 3.01
CA GLY A 253 0.20 -17.82 3.09
C GLY A 253 1.05 -17.77 4.36
N PRO A 254 1.96 -16.80 4.46
CA PRO A 254 2.67 -16.56 5.71
C PRO A 254 1.66 -16.29 6.83
N ALA A 255 1.88 -16.93 7.98
CA ALA A 255 1.04 -16.68 9.15
C ALA A 255 1.42 -15.30 9.74
N PHE A 256 0.50 -14.36 9.69
CA PHE A 256 0.63 -13.08 10.37
C PHE A 256 -0.02 -13.22 11.75
N HIS A 257 0.78 -13.12 12.78
CA HIS A 257 0.31 -13.16 14.17
C HIS A 257 0.30 -11.71 14.66
N GLY A 258 -0.85 -11.08 14.64
CA GLY A 258 -1.06 -9.77 15.25
C GLY A 258 -1.63 -9.93 16.66
N GLY A 259 -1.10 -9.15 17.59
CA GLY A 259 -1.59 -9.04 18.95
C GLY A 259 -0.93 -7.83 19.58
N HIS A 260 -1.56 -7.21 20.57
CA HIS A 260 -0.89 -6.21 21.37
C HIS A 260 -0.45 -6.87 22.66
N SER A 261 0.84 -6.73 23.01
CA SER A 261 1.30 -7.05 24.37
C SER A 261 0.46 -6.25 25.37
N ALA A 262 -0.05 -6.93 26.38
CA ALA A 262 -0.87 -6.30 27.41
C ALA A 262 -0.07 -5.32 28.29
N GLN A 263 1.26 -5.34 28.22
CA GLN A 263 2.15 -4.55 29.08
C GLN A 263 3.16 -3.80 28.21
N GLU A 264 3.04 -2.47 28.22
CA GLU A 264 3.99 -1.58 27.55
C GLU A 264 5.16 -1.28 28.48
N GLU A 265 6.39 -1.41 27.99
CA GLU A 265 7.62 -1.08 28.73
C GLU A 265 8.45 -0.06 27.95
N PRO A 266 8.95 1.02 28.59
CA PRO A 266 9.83 1.96 27.91
C PRO A 266 11.11 1.29 27.41
N ALA A 267 11.42 1.49 26.13
CA ALA A 267 12.67 1.02 25.56
C ALA A 267 13.85 1.90 26.00
N ILE A 268 15.06 1.34 25.98
CA ILE A 268 16.29 2.06 26.31
C ILE A 268 17.00 2.46 25.00
N PRO A 269 17.33 3.77 24.82
CA PRO A 269 18.04 4.20 23.62
C PRO A 269 19.47 3.66 23.59
N ALA A 270 19.96 3.26 22.42
CA ALA A 270 21.31 2.77 22.21
C ALA A 270 22.34 3.91 22.15
N ARG A 271 21.93 5.06 21.61
CA ARG A 271 22.78 6.25 21.43
C ARG A 271 21.92 7.50 21.19
N GLN A 272 22.57 8.65 21.06
CA GLN A 272 21.94 9.89 20.58
C GLN A 272 22.65 10.41 19.32
N ARG A 273 21.87 11.08 18.46
CA ARG A 273 22.36 11.79 17.28
C ARG A 273 21.63 13.12 17.13
N ARG A 274 22.30 14.14 16.61
CA ARG A 274 21.62 15.38 16.24
C ARG A 274 20.78 15.14 14.98
N ALA A 275 19.48 15.39 15.06
CA ALA A 275 18.57 15.27 13.92
C ALA A 275 17.57 16.43 13.91
N ASN A 276 17.08 16.79 12.73
CA ASN A 276 16.00 17.76 12.53
C ASN A 276 14.71 17.03 12.13
N LEU A 277 13.80 16.94 13.10
CA LEU A 277 12.48 16.33 12.91
C LEU A 277 11.38 17.40 12.67
N GLY A 278 11.73 18.57 12.18
CA GLY A 278 10.78 19.65 11.87
C GLY A 278 10.96 20.92 12.70
N ASN A 279 11.60 20.84 13.87
CA ASN A 279 11.78 21.96 14.82
C ASN A 279 13.26 22.37 15.00
N GLY A 280 14.07 22.17 13.97
CA GLY A 280 15.52 22.40 14.04
C GLY A 280 16.30 21.19 14.56
N PHE A 281 17.63 21.29 14.51
CA PHE A 281 18.51 20.22 14.98
C PHE A 281 18.52 20.11 16.50
N GLN A 282 18.19 18.93 17.02
CA GLN A 282 18.20 18.61 18.44
C GLN A 282 18.79 17.22 18.71
N PRO A 283 19.29 16.96 19.93
CA PRO A 283 19.64 15.61 20.33
C PRO A 283 18.40 14.71 20.22
N THR A 284 18.55 13.58 19.55
CA THR A 284 17.47 12.64 19.27
C THR A 284 17.92 11.24 19.65
N ASP A 285 17.08 10.52 20.41
CA ASP A 285 17.37 9.16 20.85
C ASP A 285 17.28 8.20 19.67
N ILE A 286 18.26 7.31 19.58
CA ILE A 286 18.37 6.28 18.54
C ILE A 286 18.23 4.91 19.18
N TYR A 287 17.31 4.14 18.66
CA TYR A 287 17.05 2.76 19.05
C TYR A 287 17.48 1.81 17.94
N ARG A 288 18.06 0.66 18.31
CA ARG A 288 18.31 -0.41 17.34
C ARG A 288 17.12 -1.36 17.33
N GLY A 289 16.55 -1.63 16.17
CA GLY A 289 15.45 -2.55 16.05
C GLY A 289 15.75 -3.96 16.57
N ALA A 290 17.01 -4.41 16.46
CA ALA A 290 17.46 -5.71 16.96
C ALA A 290 17.41 -5.82 18.51
N ASP A 291 17.46 -4.69 19.22
CA ASP A 291 17.41 -4.65 20.71
C ASP A 291 15.97 -4.49 21.23
N LEU A 292 14.99 -4.36 20.33
CA LEU A 292 13.60 -4.14 20.69
C LEU A 292 12.81 -5.47 20.69
N ALA A 293 11.93 -5.59 21.67
CA ALA A 293 11.05 -6.73 21.87
C ALA A 293 9.56 -6.30 21.88
N PRO A 294 8.62 -7.21 21.63
CA PRO A 294 7.20 -6.95 21.79
C PRO A 294 6.88 -6.28 23.14
N GLY A 295 6.02 -5.27 23.11
CA GLY A 295 5.67 -4.46 24.27
C GLY A 295 6.57 -3.25 24.50
N HIS A 296 7.73 -3.14 23.87
CA HIS A 296 8.55 -1.94 23.98
C HIS A 296 7.84 -0.72 23.40
N CYS A 297 7.86 0.38 24.18
CA CYS A 297 7.28 1.67 23.84
C CYS A 297 8.38 2.73 23.70
N ILE A 298 8.29 3.56 22.68
CA ILE A 298 9.26 4.61 22.35
C ILE A 298 8.50 5.91 22.12
N GLU A 299 8.79 6.90 22.93
CA GLU A 299 8.23 8.25 22.78
C GLU A 299 9.09 9.08 21.79
N GLY A 300 8.44 9.86 20.94
CA GLY A 300 9.12 10.82 20.07
C GLY A 300 9.48 12.12 20.78
N PRO A 301 10.55 12.81 20.38
CA PRO A 301 11.33 12.59 19.14
C PRO A 301 12.34 11.43 19.26
N ALA A 302 12.25 10.47 18.37
CA ALA A 302 13.14 9.31 18.35
C ALA A 302 13.33 8.75 16.95
N ILE A 303 14.38 7.96 16.75
CA ILE A 303 14.63 7.24 15.49
C ILE A 303 14.92 5.77 15.82
N ILE A 304 14.26 4.87 15.12
CA ILE A 304 14.48 3.43 15.22
C ILE A 304 15.21 2.98 13.96
N GLU A 305 16.41 2.44 14.13
CA GLU A 305 17.23 1.90 13.03
C GLU A 305 17.02 0.39 12.94
N GLU A 306 16.29 -0.03 11.92
CA GLU A 306 16.16 -1.43 11.51
C GLU A 306 17.20 -1.78 10.44
N THR A 307 17.42 -3.07 10.18
CA THR A 307 18.47 -3.54 9.26
C THR A 307 18.37 -2.89 7.86
N PHE A 308 17.16 -2.66 7.34
CA PHE A 308 16.95 -2.17 5.97
C PHE A 308 15.98 -0.99 5.89
N THR A 309 15.55 -0.42 7.01
CA THR A 309 14.68 0.74 7.06
C THR A 309 14.94 1.56 8.31
N THR A 310 14.46 2.78 8.32
CA THR A 310 14.49 3.67 9.47
C THR A 310 13.08 4.16 9.74
N ILE A 311 12.65 4.11 11.00
CA ILE A 311 11.36 4.61 11.44
C ILE A 311 11.60 5.88 12.25
N VAL A 312 10.94 6.96 11.86
CA VAL A 312 11.03 8.24 12.58
C VAL A 312 9.77 8.42 13.43
N VAL A 313 9.97 8.50 14.73
CA VAL A 313 8.92 8.82 15.71
C VAL A 313 9.00 10.31 15.99
N TYR A 314 8.11 11.08 15.37
CA TYR A 314 8.10 12.55 15.48
C TYR A 314 7.61 13.00 16.86
N PRO A 315 7.89 14.27 17.28
CA PRO A 315 7.31 14.82 18.51
C PRO A 315 5.78 14.68 18.52
N GLY A 316 5.23 14.29 19.65
CA GLY A 316 3.79 14.03 19.79
C GLY A 316 3.33 12.69 19.24
N TRP A 317 4.27 11.81 18.83
CA TRP A 317 4.01 10.43 18.44
C TRP A 317 4.71 9.46 19.38
N ARG A 318 4.14 8.26 19.51
CA ARG A 318 4.78 7.13 20.15
C ARG A 318 4.74 5.90 19.27
N ALA A 319 5.73 5.04 19.37
CA ALA A 319 5.78 3.75 18.69
C ALA A 319 5.71 2.63 19.71
N VAL A 320 4.92 1.61 19.44
CA VAL A 320 4.81 0.38 20.26
C VAL A 320 5.06 -0.81 19.33
N LEU A 321 5.83 -1.79 19.80
CA LEU A 321 5.99 -3.06 19.11
C LEU A 321 4.88 -4.01 19.54
N ASP A 322 4.19 -4.59 18.57
CA ASP A 322 3.20 -5.63 18.80
C ASP A 322 3.86 -7.03 18.96
N ASP A 323 3.05 -8.04 19.24
CA ASP A 323 3.52 -9.41 19.44
C ASP A 323 4.13 -10.06 18.17
N ALA A 324 3.83 -9.51 16.99
CA ALA A 324 4.45 -9.90 15.72
C ALA A 324 5.80 -9.21 15.49
N GLY A 325 6.11 -8.20 16.30
CA GLY A 325 7.27 -7.32 16.15
C GLY A 325 7.06 -6.20 15.14
N ASP A 326 5.83 -5.95 14.72
CA ASP A 326 5.47 -4.83 13.87
C ASP A 326 5.34 -3.56 14.72
N TYR A 327 5.58 -2.40 14.11
CA TYR A 327 5.49 -1.13 14.82
C TYR A 327 4.13 -0.48 14.57
N GLU A 328 3.46 -0.13 15.65
CA GLU A 328 2.31 0.76 15.62
C GLU A 328 2.69 2.13 16.17
N LEU A 329 2.64 3.16 15.32
CA LEU A 329 2.83 4.54 15.73
C LEU A 329 1.46 5.16 15.99
N ARG A 330 1.32 5.80 17.16
CA ARG A 330 0.09 6.48 17.58
C ARG A 330 0.38 7.92 17.92
N ARG A 331 -0.50 8.80 17.51
CA ARG A 331 -0.43 10.21 17.86
C ARG A 331 -0.94 10.45 19.28
N ASN A 332 -0.18 11.18 20.10
CA ASN A 332 -0.60 11.60 21.43
C ASN A 332 -1.61 12.74 21.30
N ARG A 333 -2.90 12.47 21.54
CA ARG A 333 -3.97 13.48 21.40
C ARG A 333 -3.92 14.58 22.46
N ASN A 334 -3.11 14.44 23.52
CA ASN A 334 -3.05 15.39 24.62
C ASN A 334 -2.15 16.62 24.37
N ASP A 335 -1.37 16.63 23.28
CA ASP A 335 -0.41 17.70 22.96
C ASP A 335 -0.94 18.73 21.94
N ILE A 336 -2.25 18.74 21.67
CA ILE A 336 -2.88 19.72 20.79
C ILE A 336 -3.42 20.87 21.65
N HIS A 337 -2.55 21.83 21.96
CA HIS A 337 -2.91 23.15 22.47
C HIS A 337 -2.20 24.25 21.69
#